data_679a349bff6bf96489c6b551d362d134
#
_entry.id   679a349bff6bf96489c6b551d362d134
#
_cell.length_a   1.000
_cell.length_b   1.000
_cell.length_c   1.000
_cell.angle_alpha   90.00
_cell.angle_beta   90.00
_cell.angle_gamma   90.00
#
_symmetry.space_group_name_H-M   'P 1'
#
loop_
_entity.id
_entity.type
_entity.pdbx_description
1 polymer ?
#
loop_
_entity_poly.entity_id
_entity_poly.type
_entity_poly.pdbx_seq_one_letter_code
_entity_poly.pdbx_strand_id
1 'polypeptide(L)'
;TSNVMAKVMGIVKTNNTVYKEKRYHGYCARLETHIERMKVLGMVNITVLAAGAIYLGDMKEPITSTKEGVKNMNWGIPFTEKPKALRYDYKVKMSGEKNRIRLTGFSKKEVVKGQDCAITVFYLQKRTEDAQGNITAKRVGTMVVKYDKDSDGWENDATYEILYGDITQDPRYNPEFMGLRSVGYARNSKGESVLVKETGWASPDEKPTHLSLIHI
;
A
#
# COMPACT_ATOMS: atom_id res chain seq x y z
N THR A 1 2.88 11.08 15.49
CA THR A 1 4.27 11.00 15.98
C THR A 1 5.25 11.70 15.05
N SER A 2 5.05 11.71 13.73
CA SER A 2 5.79 12.57 12.80
C SER A 2 5.69 14.08 13.12
N ASN A 3 4.69 14.48 13.90
CA ASN A 3 4.46 15.88 14.26
C ASN A 3 5.55 16.52 15.14
N VAL A 4 6.30 15.74 15.92
CA VAL A 4 7.34 16.30 16.81
C VAL A 4 8.58 16.67 16.00
N MET A 5 9.04 15.78 15.12
CA MET A 5 10.17 16.07 14.23
C MET A 5 9.83 17.15 13.20
N ALA A 6 8.60 17.16 12.68
CA ALA A 6 8.13 18.24 11.82
C ALA A 6 8.17 19.60 12.53
N LYS A 7 7.80 19.69 13.79
CA LYS A 7 7.91 20.90 14.60
C LYS A 7 9.37 21.33 14.83
N VAL A 8 10.26 20.38 15.12
CA VAL A 8 11.70 20.66 15.34
C VAL A 8 12.36 21.15 14.05
N MET A 9 11.94 20.66 12.88
CA MET A 9 12.45 21.08 11.58
C MET A 9 11.71 22.30 11.00
N GLY A 10 10.80 22.94 11.73
CA GLY A 10 10.04 24.09 11.26
C GLY A 10 9.09 23.77 10.10
N ILE A 11 8.67 22.52 9.96
CA ILE A 11 7.71 22.10 8.94
C ILE A 11 6.32 22.54 9.39
N VAL A 12 5.68 23.38 8.61
CA VAL A 12 4.30 23.79 8.83
C VAL A 12 3.38 22.60 8.52
N LYS A 13 2.43 22.38 9.42
CA LYS A 13 1.36 21.38 9.43
C LYS A 13 1.05 20.75 8.06
N THR A 14 1.32 19.46 7.92
CA THR A 14 0.84 18.67 6.79
C THR A 14 -0.63 18.28 7.03
N ASN A 15 -1.42 18.23 5.97
CA ASN A 15 -2.78 17.71 6.05
C ASN A 15 -2.76 16.18 6.22
N ASN A 16 -3.78 15.65 6.85
CA ASN A 16 -3.95 14.20 6.90
C ASN A 16 -4.35 13.69 5.49
N THR A 17 -3.99 12.46 5.20
CA THR A 17 -4.43 11.73 4.00
C THR A 17 -5.41 10.61 4.36
N VAL A 18 -5.56 10.34 5.66
CA VAL A 18 -6.48 9.35 6.20
C VAL A 18 -7.31 10.02 7.28
N TYR A 19 -8.62 9.92 7.13
CA TYR A 19 -9.60 10.55 8.01
C TYR A 19 -10.55 9.51 8.58
N LYS A 20 -11.01 9.76 9.80
CA LYS A 20 -12.16 9.09 10.40
C LYS A 20 -13.42 9.76 9.92
N GLU A 21 -14.26 9.05 9.18
CA GLU A 21 -15.54 9.55 8.70
C GLU A 21 -16.70 8.77 9.32
N LYS A 22 -17.77 9.47 9.68
CA LYS A 22 -18.96 8.84 10.29
C LYS A 22 -19.74 8.08 9.21
N ARG A 23 -20.14 6.84 9.53
CA ARG A 23 -20.99 6.03 8.68
C ARG A 23 -21.95 5.21 9.52
N TYR A 24 -23.26 5.32 9.25
CA TYR A 24 -24.33 4.67 10.06
C TYR A 24 -24.10 4.87 11.56
N HIS A 25 -23.95 3.77 12.30
CA HIS A 25 -23.70 3.75 13.74
C HIS A 25 -22.20 3.66 14.10
N GLY A 26 -21.33 3.77 13.11
CA GLY A 26 -19.89 3.60 13.28
C GLY A 26 -19.07 4.60 12.47
N TYR A 27 -17.88 4.16 12.08
CA TYR A 27 -16.93 4.96 11.33
C TYR A 27 -16.28 4.14 10.22
N CYS A 28 -15.88 4.83 9.17
CA CYS A 28 -15.02 4.29 8.12
C CYS A 28 -13.73 5.10 8.01
N ALA A 29 -12.75 4.55 7.31
CA ALA A 29 -11.56 5.28 6.90
C ALA A 29 -11.85 5.95 5.56
N ARG A 30 -11.64 7.27 5.49
CA ARG A 30 -11.60 8.02 4.24
C ARG A 30 -10.15 8.25 3.86
N LEU A 31 -9.79 7.82 2.67
CA LEU A 31 -8.46 7.95 2.10
C LEU A 31 -8.50 9.03 1.01
N GLU A 32 -7.59 9.97 1.08
CA GLU A 32 -7.51 11.08 0.12
C GLU A 32 -6.08 11.24 -0.40
N THR A 33 -5.93 11.32 -1.71
CA THR A 33 -4.66 11.68 -2.34
C THR A 33 -4.69 13.14 -2.74
N HIS A 34 -3.72 13.92 -2.26
CA HIS A 34 -3.63 15.33 -2.58
C HIS A 34 -2.18 15.82 -2.68
N ILE A 35 -2.00 17.01 -3.24
CA ILE A 35 -0.68 17.62 -3.34
C ILE A 35 -0.39 18.39 -2.06
N GLU A 36 0.66 17.98 -1.35
CA GLU A 36 1.19 18.69 -0.20
C GLU A 36 2.34 19.59 -0.57
N ARG A 37 2.32 20.79 -0.01
CA ARG A 37 3.40 21.77 -0.13
C ARG A 37 3.93 22.09 1.25
N MET A 38 5.23 21.85 1.43
CA MET A 38 5.90 22.05 2.70
C MET A 38 7.03 23.05 2.53
N LYS A 39 7.20 23.97 3.50
CA LYS A 39 8.40 24.78 3.63
C LYS A 39 9.28 24.18 4.72
N VAL A 40 10.53 23.87 4.37
CA VAL A 40 11.53 23.38 5.30
C VAL A 40 12.47 24.51 5.63
N LEU A 41 12.66 24.82 6.92
CA LEU A 41 13.51 25.92 7.41
C LEU A 41 13.18 27.28 6.79
N GLY A 42 11.94 27.49 6.34
CA GLY A 42 11.52 28.75 5.74
C GLY A 42 12.08 29.06 4.32
N MET A 43 13.00 28.22 3.82
CA MET A 43 13.72 28.48 2.56
C MET A 43 13.44 27.44 1.46
N VAL A 44 13.20 26.19 1.82
CA VAL A 44 13.07 25.12 0.83
C VAL A 44 11.60 24.74 0.66
N ASN A 45 11.05 24.93 -0.54
CA ASN A 45 9.72 24.47 -0.90
C ASN A 45 9.78 23.02 -1.41
N ILE A 46 9.11 22.11 -0.73
CA ILE A 46 8.95 20.72 -1.15
C ILE A 46 7.49 20.51 -1.55
N THR A 47 7.28 19.93 -2.71
CA THR A 47 5.94 19.55 -3.18
C THR A 47 5.90 18.05 -3.41
N VAL A 48 5.00 17.36 -2.74
CA VAL A 48 4.83 15.90 -2.86
C VAL A 48 3.38 15.54 -3.13
N LEU A 49 3.17 14.44 -3.82
CA LEU A 49 1.87 13.80 -3.89
C LEU A 49 1.73 12.91 -2.64
N ALA A 50 0.84 13.30 -1.75
CA ALA A 50 0.55 12.55 -0.53
C ALA A 50 -0.64 11.62 -0.79
N ALA A 51 -0.37 10.33 -0.91
CA ALA A 51 -1.40 9.32 -1.11
C ALA A 51 -2.10 8.98 0.20
N GLY A 52 -3.42 8.88 0.15
CA GLY A 52 -4.22 8.29 1.21
C GLY A 52 -4.09 6.79 1.17
N ALA A 53 -3.36 6.20 2.09
CA ALA A 53 -3.12 4.77 2.12
C ALA A 53 -3.27 4.18 3.52
N ILE A 54 -3.77 2.95 3.59
CA ILE A 54 -3.73 2.10 4.78
C ILE A 54 -3.07 0.77 4.41
N TYR A 55 -2.33 0.20 5.32
CA TYR A 55 -1.67 -1.09 5.11
C TYR A 55 -1.54 -1.86 6.43
N LEU A 56 -1.37 -3.16 6.31
CA LEU A 56 -1.02 -4.03 7.43
C LEU A 56 0.50 -4.08 7.59
N GLY A 57 0.95 -3.75 8.79
CA GLY A 57 2.36 -3.68 9.14
C GLY A 57 2.65 -2.57 10.14
N ASP A 58 3.91 -2.28 10.31
CA ASP A 58 4.38 -1.16 11.14
C ASP A 58 5.40 -0.29 10.39
N MET A 59 5.73 0.84 10.97
CA MET A 59 6.70 1.77 10.41
C MET A 59 7.68 2.20 11.50
N LYS A 60 8.98 2.16 11.18
CA LYS A 60 10.01 2.70 12.06
C LYS A 60 10.08 4.22 11.91
N GLU A 61 9.84 4.94 12.95
CA GLU A 61 9.98 6.39 13.03
C GLU A 61 11.27 6.78 13.78
N PRO A 62 11.87 7.96 13.50
CA PRO A 62 11.43 8.95 12.52
C PRO A 62 11.86 8.60 11.09
N ILE A 63 11.08 9.05 10.09
CA ILE A 63 11.50 9.02 8.69
C ILE A 63 12.36 10.26 8.44
N THR A 64 13.65 10.05 8.23
CA THR A 64 14.63 11.14 8.03
C THR A 64 14.93 11.42 6.56
N SER A 65 14.51 10.54 5.66
CA SER A 65 14.74 10.65 4.22
C SER A 65 13.56 10.12 3.44
N THR A 66 13.12 10.84 2.41
CA THR A 66 12.05 10.38 1.51
C THR A 66 12.45 9.13 0.72
N LYS A 67 13.75 8.95 0.43
CA LYS A 67 14.28 7.76 -0.25
C LYS A 67 14.26 6.52 0.65
N GLU A 68 14.34 6.71 1.96
CA GLU A 68 14.39 5.63 2.93
C GLU A 68 13.03 5.35 3.58
N GLY A 69 12.04 6.22 3.35
CA GLY A 69 10.70 6.06 3.94
C GLY A 69 10.10 4.68 3.69
N VAL A 70 10.27 4.15 2.49
CA VAL A 70 9.76 2.80 2.15
C VAL A 70 10.53 1.69 2.89
N LYS A 71 11.84 1.87 3.14
CA LYS A 71 12.66 0.91 3.90
C LYS A 71 12.29 0.86 5.38
N ASN A 72 11.71 1.94 5.89
CA ASN A 72 11.24 2.01 7.28
C ASN A 72 9.91 1.30 7.52
N MET A 73 9.23 0.92 6.44
CA MET A 73 7.99 0.14 6.52
C MET A 73 8.32 -1.33 6.72
N ASN A 74 7.59 -1.97 7.61
CA ASN A 74 7.61 -3.41 7.81
C ASN A 74 6.27 -3.96 7.30
N TRP A 75 6.27 -4.44 6.07
CA TRP A 75 5.06 -4.82 5.36
C TRP A 75 4.59 -6.21 5.75
N GLY A 76 3.30 -6.30 6.03
CA GLY A 76 2.63 -7.55 6.33
C GLY A 76 2.69 -7.93 7.80
N ILE A 77 1.79 -8.80 8.16
CA ILE A 77 1.64 -9.36 9.52
C ILE A 77 1.69 -10.88 9.46
N PRO A 78 2.07 -11.57 10.54
CA PRO A 78 1.93 -13.02 10.64
C PRO A 78 0.48 -13.44 10.41
N PHE A 79 0.26 -14.40 9.52
CA PHE A 79 -1.07 -14.88 9.16
C PHE A 79 -0.99 -16.25 8.51
N THR A 80 -1.74 -17.22 9.02
CA THR A 80 -1.69 -18.64 8.59
C THR A 80 -2.98 -19.17 8.02
N GLU A 81 -4.04 -18.35 8.03
CA GLU A 81 -5.35 -18.78 7.54
C GLU A 81 -5.45 -18.68 6.00
N LYS A 82 -6.40 -19.41 5.45
CA LYS A 82 -6.72 -19.40 4.01
C LYS A 82 -8.17 -18.95 3.79
N PRO A 83 -8.46 -17.63 3.89
CA PRO A 83 -9.80 -17.12 3.64
C PRO A 83 -10.18 -17.28 2.17
N LYS A 84 -11.44 -17.57 1.90
CA LYS A 84 -11.97 -17.72 0.52
C LYS A 84 -12.09 -16.37 -0.18
N ALA A 85 -12.44 -15.34 0.56
CA ALA A 85 -12.70 -14.01 0.02
C ALA A 85 -12.44 -12.92 1.06
N LEU A 86 -12.26 -11.70 0.59
CA LEU A 86 -12.31 -10.48 1.38
C LEU A 86 -13.64 -9.76 1.10
N ARG A 87 -14.33 -9.33 2.16
CA ARG A 87 -15.58 -8.58 2.07
C ARG A 87 -15.47 -7.26 2.81
N TYR A 88 -15.86 -6.18 2.15
CA TYR A 88 -15.87 -4.84 2.73
C TYR A 88 -16.82 -3.91 1.97
N ASP A 89 -17.16 -2.82 2.62
CA ASP A 89 -17.91 -1.73 2.00
C ASP A 89 -16.95 -0.65 1.53
N TYR A 90 -17.23 -0.07 0.38
CA TYR A 90 -16.44 1.05 -0.13
C TYR A 90 -17.28 2.08 -0.88
N LYS A 91 -16.72 3.27 -1.00
CA LYS A 91 -17.18 4.33 -1.88
C LYS A 91 -15.99 4.98 -2.54
N VAL A 92 -16.03 5.15 -3.84
CA VAL A 92 -14.95 5.73 -4.63
C VAL A 92 -15.38 7.05 -5.24
N LYS A 93 -14.50 8.04 -5.17
CA LYS A 93 -14.60 9.30 -5.88
C LYS A 93 -13.28 9.60 -6.55
N MET A 94 -13.27 9.60 -7.88
CA MET A 94 -12.09 9.90 -8.67
C MET A 94 -11.89 11.41 -8.82
N SER A 95 -10.65 11.82 -9.09
CA SER A 95 -10.31 13.23 -9.33
C SER A 95 -10.95 13.80 -10.61
N GLY A 96 -11.35 12.94 -11.55
CA GLY A 96 -11.82 13.34 -12.88
C GLY A 96 -10.71 13.77 -13.85
N GLU A 97 -9.47 13.80 -13.40
CA GLU A 97 -8.32 14.17 -14.23
C GLU A 97 -7.99 13.08 -15.27
N LYS A 98 -7.76 13.49 -16.52
CA LYS A 98 -7.44 12.55 -17.62
C LYS A 98 -6.06 11.90 -17.49
N ASN A 99 -5.13 12.57 -16.80
CA ASN A 99 -3.77 12.14 -16.61
C ASN A 99 -3.38 12.20 -15.14
N ARG A 100 -2.68 11.18 -14.69
CA ARG A 100 -2.05 11.16 -13.38
C ARG A 100 -0.79 12.02 -13.35
N ILE A 101 -0.34 12.36 -12.17
CA ILE A 101 0.88 13.14 -11.97
C ILE A 101 1.87 12.38 -11.09
N ARG A 102 3.15 12.64 -11.30
CA ARG A 102 4.23 12.22 -10.42
C ARG A 102 4.88 13.44 -9.79
N LEU A 103 4.99 13.43 -8.48
CA LEU A 103 5.69 14.46 -7.70
C LEU A 103 6.60 13.76 -6.68
N THR A 104 7.90 14.00 -6.77
CA THR A 104 8.91 13.37 -5.92
C THR A 104 9.75 14.42 -5.19
N GLY A 105 9.11 15.21 -4.34
CA GLY A 105 9.77 16.18 -3.48
C GLY A 105 10.34 17.39 -4.23
N PHE A 106 11.62 17.35 -4.56
CA PHE A 106 12.31 18.44 -5.27
C PHE A 106 12.13 18.37 -6.79
N SER A 107 11.52 17.32 -7.31
CA SER A 107 11.34 17.13 -8.75
C SER A 107 10.22 18.01 -9.30
N LYS A 108 10.33 18.34 -10.59
CA LYS A 108 9.22 18.97 -11.31
C LYS A 108 8.02 18.03 -11.36
N LYS A 109 6.84 18.62 -11.40
CA LYS A 109 5.59 17.89 -11.67
C LYS A 109 5.69 17.25 -13.05
N GLU A 110 5.62 15.92 -13.10
CA GLU A 110 5.54 15.15 -14.34
C GLU A 110 4.09 14.74 -14.58
N VAL A 111 3.62 14.92 -15.80
CA VAL A 111 2.32 14.41 -16.24
C VAL A 111 2.54 13.03 -16.85
N VAL A 112 1.89 12.03 -16.29
CA VAL A 112 1.97 10.63 -16.76
C VAL A 112 0.65 10.29 -17.44
N LYS A 113 0.72 9.80 -18.67
CA LYS A 113 -0.48 9.42 -19.45
C LYS A 113 -1.30 8.36 -18.72
N GLY A 114 -2.60 8.51 -18.78
CA GLY A 114 -3.58 7.59 -18.19
C GLY A 114 -4.15 8.11 -16.88
N GLN A 115 -5.39 7.73 -16.65
CA GLN A 115 -6.14 8.10 -15.46
C GLN A 115 -5.56 7.42 -14.21
N ASP A 116 -5.64 8.11 -13.09
CA ASP A 116 -5.28 7.53 -11.79
C ASP A 116 -6.30 6.48 -11.36
N CYS A 117 -5.91 5.61 -10.46
CA CYS A 117 -6.79 4.61 -9.87
C CYS A 117 -6.39 4.35 -8.41
N ALA A 118 -7.37 4.03 -7.59
CA ALA A 118 -7.10 3.42 -6.30
C ALA A 118 -7.04 1.89 -6.44
N ILE A 119 -6.30 1.23 -5.57
CA ILE A 119 -6.20 -0.24 -5.56
C ILE A 119 -6.31 -0.78 -4.15
N THR A 120 -6.96 -1.92 -4.01
CA THR A 120 -6.86 -2.77 -2.82
C THR A 120 -6.07 -4.02 -3.21
N VAL A 121 -4.99 -4.27 -2.51
CA VAL A 121 -4.09 -5.41 -2.74
C VAL A 121 -4.11 -6.30 -1.50
N PHE A 122 -4.35 -7.58 -1.70
CA PHE A 122 -4.32 -8.61 -0.66
C PHE A 122 -3.43 -9.76 -1.13
N TYR A 123 -2.26 -9.90 -0.49
CA TYR A 123 -1.31 -10.95 -0.80
C TYR A 123 -1.09 -11.85 0.40
N LEU A 124 -1.28 -13.14 0.21
CA LEU A 124 -0.84 -14.16 1.14
C LEU A 124 0.51 -14.69 0.67
N GLN A 125 1.49 -14.68 1.54
CA GLN A 125 2.86 -15.08 1.23
C GLN A 125 3.34 -16.16 2.19
N LYS A 126 4.09 -17.12 1.67
CA LYS A 126 4.91 -18.02 2.46
C LYS A 126 6.33 -17.46 2.43
N ARG A 127 6.73 -16.80 3.51
CA ARG A 127 8.06 -16.18 3.67
C ARG A 127 9.02 -17.16 4.32
N THR A 128 10.26 -17.11 3.86
CA THR A 128 11.41 -17.84 4.44
C THR A 128 12.58 -16.88 4.57
N GLU A 129 13.32 -17.02 5.66
CA GLU A 129 14.54 -16.26 5.92
C GLU A 129 15.74 -17.21 5.86
N ASP A 130 16.79 -16.81 5.17
CA ASP A 130 18.06 -17.55 5.11
C ASP A 130 18.99 -17.17 6.29
N ALA A 131 20.10 -17.88 6.43
CA ALA A 131 21.08 -17.64 7.49
C ALA A 131 21.73 -16.24 7.40
N GLN A 132 21.71 -15.61 6.26
CA GLN A 132 22.19 -14.25 6.03
C GLN A 132 21.16 -13.19 6.43
N GLY A 133 19.90 -13.57 6.62
CA GLY A 133 18.80 -12.69 6.96
C GLY A 133 18.05 -12.15 5.73
N ASN A 134 18.28 -12.73 4.55
CA ASN A 134 17.47 -12.37 3.37
C ASN A 134 16.10 -13.04 3.46
N ILE A 135 15.05 -12.30 3.11
CA ILE A 135 13.68 -12.81 3.09
C ILE A 135 13.24 -13.04 1.64
N THR A 136 12.87 -14.27 1.35
CA THR A 136 12.19 -14.64 0.11
C THR A 136 10.75 -15.06 0.40
N ALA A 137 9.88 -14.97 -0.61
CA ALA A 137 8.49 -15.35 -0.49
C ALA A 137 8.01 -16.13 -1.71
N LYS A 138 7.10 -17.09 -1.48
CA LYS A 138 6.21 -17.61 -2.51
C LYS A 138 4.82 -17.02 -2.32
N ARG A 139 4.18 -16.60 -3.42
CA ARG A 139 2.83 -16.09 -3.40
C ARG A 139 1.83 -17.25 -3.25
N VAL A 140 1.10 -17.27 -2.15
CA VAL A 140 0.10 -18.29 -1.83
C VAL A 140 -1.28 -17.90 -2.33
N GLY A 141 -1.67 -16.64 -2.08
CA GLY A 141 -2.98 -16.12 -2.47
C GLY A 141 -2.89 -14.68 -2.94
N THR A 142 -3.73 -14.33 -3.89
CA THR A 142 -3.76 -13.02 -4.53
C THR A 142 -5.19 -12.54 -4.69
N MET A 143 -5.47 -11.33 -4.26
CA MET A 143 -6.65 -10.57 -4.62
C MET A 143 -6.22 -9.12 -4.88
N VAL A 144 -6.66 -8.56 -6.00
CA VAL A 144 -6.46 -7.15 -6.32
C VAL A 144 -7.75 -6.58 -6.86
N VAL A 145 -8.17 -5.47 -6.30
CA VAL A 145 -9.32 -4.69 -6.79
C VAL A 145 -8.81 -3.34 -7.26
N LYS A 146 -9.12 -2.99 -8.49
CA LYS A 146 -8.81 -1.70 -9.07
C LYS A 146 -10.06 -0.85 -9.12
N TYR A 147 -9.94 0.39 -8.69
CA TYR A 147 -10.99 1.40 -8.73
C TYR A 147 -10.53 2.52 -9.67
N ASP A 148 -11.11 2.59 -10.85
CA ASP A 148 -10.77 3.56 -11.90
C ASP A 148 -11.96 4.42 -12.35
N LYS A 149 -13.08 4.33 -11.62
CA LYS A 149 -14.28 5.12 -11.81
C LYS A 149 -15.00 5.40 -10.49
N ASP A 150 -15.82 6.43 -10.49
CA ASP A 150 -16.70 6.71 -9.36
C ASP A 150 -17.65 5.53 -9.12
N SER A 151 -17.92 5.24 -7.84
CA SER A 151 -19.04 4.37 -7.47
C SER A 151 -20.34 5.16 -7.39
N ASP A 152 -21.46 4.50 -7.69
CA ASP A 152 -22.80 5.09 -7.51
C ASP A 152 -23.24 4.97 -6.04
N GLY A 153 -22.59 5.77 -5.19
CA GLY A 153 -22.78 5.70 -3.74
C GLY A 153 -21.88 4.65 -3.07
N TRP A 154 -22.42 4.02 -2.02
CA TRP A 154 -21.73 2.97 -1.27
C TRP A 154 -22.01 1.61 -1.88
N GLU A 155 -20.92 0.90 -2.20
CA GLU A 155 -20.94 -0.52 -2.52
C GLU A 155 -20.87 -1.30 -1.19
N ASN A 156 -21.98 -1.91 -0.81
CA ASN A 156 -22.07 -2.63 0.46
C ASN A 156 -21.82 -4.12 0.25
N ASP A 157 -21.15 -4.76 1.21
CA ASP A 157 -20.87 -6.21 1.22
C ASP A 157 -20.14 -6.70 -0.04
N ALA A 158 -19.38 -5.83 -0.69
CA ALA A 158 -18.61 -6.18 -1.86
C ALA A 158 -17.63 -7.30 -1.52
N THR A 159 -17.75 -8.41 -2.23
CA THR A 159 -17.01 -9.66 -1.93
C THR A 159 -16.08 -10.00 -3.08
N TYR A 160 -14.81 -10.16 -2.77
CA TYR A 160 -13.75 -10.45 -3.74
C TYR A 160 -13.04 -11.74 -3.38
N GLU A 161 -13.10 -12.69 -4.31
CA GLU A 161 -12.46 -14.00 -4.16
C GLU A 161 -10.93 -13.88 -4.13
N ILE A 162 -10.28 -14.68 -3.30
CA ILE A 162 -8.82 -14.80 -3.25
C ILE A 162 -8.42 -15.97 -4.14
N LEU A 163 -7.58 -15.70 -5.12
CA LEU A 163 -7.03 -16.67 -6.05
C LEU A 163 -5.79 -17.33 -5.44
N TYR A 164 -5.74 -18.64 -5.41
CA TYR A 164 -4.68 -19.42 -4.80
C TYR A 164 -3.76 -20.08 -5.82
N GLY A 165 -2.48 -20.18 -5.51
CA GLY A 165 -1.47 -20.81 -6.37
C GLY A 165 -1.02 -19.93 -7.52
N ASP A 166 -0.59 -20.57 -8.61
CA ASP A 166 -0.22 -19.89 -9.85
C ASP A 166 -1.46 -19.45 -10.62
N ILE A 167 -1.68 -18.16 -10.66
CA ILE A 167 -2.86 -17.53 -11.27
C ILE A 167 -2.60 -16.98 -12.67
N THR A 168 -1.44 -17.24 -13.26
CA THR A 168 -1.07 -16.64 -14.55
C THR A 168 -1.98 -17.06 -15.72
N GLN A 169 -2.72 -18.16 -15.55
CA GLN A 169 -3.72 -18.64 -16.52
C GLN A 169 -5.17 -18.29 -16.13
N ASP A 170 -5.39 -17.64 -14.99
CA ASP A 170 -6.74 -17.19 -14.60
C ASP A 170 -7.17 -16.00 -15.48
N PRO A 171 -8.39 -15.99 -16.05
CA PRO A 171 -8.87 -14.89 -16.89
C PRO A 171 -8.85 -13.50 -16.21
N ARG A 172 -8.85 -13.48 -14.88
CA ARG A 172 -8.79 -12.25 -14.06
C ARG A 172 -7.36 -11.76 -13.85
N TYR A 173 -6.35 -12.54 -14.26
CA TYR A 173 -4.96 -12.19 -14.03
C TYR A 173 -4.57 -10.91 -14.77
N ASN A 174 -4.05 -9.95 -14.02
CA ASN A 174 -3.47 -8.73 -14.57
C ASN A 174 -2.00 -8.62 -14.09
N PRO A 175 -1.03 -8.79 -14.99
CA PRO A 175 0.39 -8.79 -14.62
C PRO A 175 0.86 -7.46 -14.02
N GLU A 176 0.21 -6.34 -14.37
CA GLU A 176 0.54 -5.02 -13.82
C GLU A 176 0.32 -4.94 -12.30
N PHE A 177 -0.74 -5.60 -11.80
CA PHE A 177 -1.12 -5.50 -10.39
C PHE A 177 -0.97 -6.83 -9.62
N MET A 178 -1.06 -7.97 -10.31
CA MET A 178 -1.07 -9.30 -9.68
C MET A 178 0.25 -10.06 -9.85
N GLY A 179 1.14 -9.63 -10.76
CA GLY A 179 2.41 -10.30 -11.02
C GLY A 179 3.31 -10.37 -9.80
N LEU A 180 4.19 -11.37 -9.80
CA LEU A 180 5.22 -11.50 -8.77
C LEU A 180 6.17 -10.31 -8.82
N ARG A 181 6.48 -9.77 -7.66
CA ARG A 181 7.38 -8.62 -7.53
C ARG A 181 8.03 -8.58 -6.15
N SER A 182 9.02 -7.72 -5.99
CA SER A 182 9.52 -7.35 -4.68
C SER A 182 8.58 -6.30 -4.10
N VAL A 183 7.66 -6.72 -3.23
CA VAL A 183 6.50 -5.92 -2.83
C VAL A 183 6.73 -4.98 -1.66
N GLY A 184 7.82 -5.11 -0.94
CA GLY A 184 8.09 -4.23 0.18
C GLY A 184 9.21 -4.73 1.07
N TYR A 185 9.47 -3.98 2.10
CA TYR A 185 10.48 -4.30 3.11
C TYR A 185 9.83 -4.99 4.31
N ALA A 186 10.54 -5.92 4.92
CA ALA A 186 10.16 -6.54 6.18
C ALA A 186 11.38 -6.58 7.10
N ARG A 187 11.16 -6.72 8.39
CA ARG A 187 12.24 -6.93 9.35
C ARG A 187 12.58 -8.40 9.42
N ASN A 188 13.86 -8.69 9.28
CA ASN A 188 14.40 -10.02 9.48
C ASN A 188 14.57 -10.32 11.00
N SER A 189 15.00 -11.53 11.34
CA SER A 189 15.25 -11.97 12.72
C SER A 189 16.32 -11.13 13.44
N LYS A 190 17.18 -10.43 12.69
CA LYS A 190 18.21 -9.52 13.22
C LYS A 190 17.70 -8.08 13.41
N GLY A 191 16.42 -7.81 13.09
CA GLY A 191 15.82 -6.47 13.15
C GLY A 191 16.19 -5.54 12.00
N GLU A 192 16.84 -6.07 10.94
CA GLU A 192 17.24 -5.31 9.78
C GLU A 192 16.09 -5.25 8.76
N SER A 193 15.96 -4.12 8.09
CA SER A 193 14.97 -3.94 7.01
C SER A 193 15.51 -4.51 5.71
N VAL A 194 14.90 -5.57 5.22
CA VAL A 194 15.28 -6.26 3.99
C VAL A 194 14.13 -6.31 2.99
N LEU A 195 14.46 -6.27 1.72
CA LEU A 195 13.45 -6.35 0.67
C LEU A 195 12.95 -7.80 0.55
N VAL A 196 11.65 -8.00 0.66
CA VAL A 196 11.01 -9.31 0.43
C VAL A 196 10.94 -9.58 -1.06
N LYS A 197 11.67 -10.60 -1.52
CA LYS A 197 11.68 -11.03 -2.93
C LYS A 197 10.69 -12.16 -3.15
N GLU A 198 9.71 -11.95 -4.02
CA GLU A 198 8.87 -13.06 -4.48
C GLU A 198 9.60 -13.85 -5.55
N THR A 199 9.74 -15.16 -5.31
CA THR A 199 10.53 -16.09 -6.13
C THR A 199 9.69 -17.08 -6.91
N GLY A 200 8.36 -17.05 -6.72
CA GLY A 200 7.44 -17.95 -7.42
C GLY A 200 6.07 -18.01 -6.73
N TRP A 201 5.24 -18.86 -7.30
CA TRP A 201 3.94 -19.21 -6.76
C TRP A 201 4.05 -20.44 -5.85
N ALA A 202 3.30 -20.46 -4.78
CA ALA A 202 3.15 -21.61 -3.92
C ALA A 202 2.10 -22.58 -4.50
N SER A 203 2.08 -23.83 -4.03
CA SER A 203 0.94 -24.71 -4.29
C SER A 203 -0.34 -24.11 -3.71
N PRO A 204 -1.51 -24.30 -4.37
CA PRO A 204 -2.79 -23.83 -3.82
C PRO A 204 -3.11 -24.37 -2.42
N ASP A 205 -2.55 -25.51 -2.04
CA ASP A 205 -2.76 -26.15 -0.73
C ASP A 205 -1.83 -25.64 0.36
N GLU A 206 -0.78 -24.91 0.01
CA GLU A 206 0.16 -24.38 0.98
C GLU A 206 -0.50 -23.31 1.88
N LYS A 207 -0.11 -23.34 3.17
CA LYS A 207 -0.51 -22.30 4.13
C LYS A 207 0.42 -21.09 4.02
N PRO A 208 -0.12 -19.89 4.08
CA PRO A 208 0.70 -18.68 4.18
C PRO A 208 1.37 -18.58 5.55
N THR A 209 2.37 -17.73 5.65
CA THR A 209 2.98 -17.29 6.91
C THR A 209 2.69 -15.81 7.18
N HIS A 210 2.37 -15.05 6.14
CA HIS A 210 2.15 -13.61 6.22
C HIS A 210 1.02 -13.17 5.29
N LEU A 211 0.33 -12.11 5.75
CA LEU A 211 -0.64 -11.35 4.99
C LEU A 211 -0.11 -9.92 4.78
N SER A 212 -0.12 -9.47 3.55
CA SER A 212 0.04 -8.06 3.19
C SER A 212 -1.26 -7.54 2.59
N LEU A 213 -1.86 -6.56 3.23
CA LEU A 213 -3.02 -5.82 2.72
C LEU A 213 -2.59 -4.36 2.55
N ILE A 214 -2.87 -3.80 1.39
CA ILE A 214 -2.60 -2.41 1.08
C ILE A 214 -3.80 -1.86 0.34
N HIS A 215 -4.24 -0.69 0.74
CA HIS A 215 -5.21 0.12 0.01
C HIS A 215 -4.61 1.51 -0.20
N ILE A 216 -4.51 1.93 -1.46
CA ILE A 216 -3.95 3.23 -1.90
C ILE A 216 -4.95 3.89 -2.81
#